data_77e3678789515d711dfa85eb9bfd5dd8
#
_entry.id   77e3678789515d711dfa85eb9bfd5dd8
#
_cell.length_a   1.000
_cell.length_b   1.000
_cell.length_c   1.000
_cell.angle_alpha   90.00
_cell.angle_beta   90.00
_cell.angle_gamma   90.00
#
_symmetry.space_group_name_H-M   'P 1'
#
loop_
_entity.id
_entity.type
_entity.pdbx_description
1 polymer ?
#
loop_
_entity_poly.entity_id
_entity_poly.type
_entity_poly.pdbx_seq_one_letter_code
_entity_poly.pdbx_strand_id
1 'polypeptide(L)'
;MSATRESKTLKELDIDEIVKVNPFAKLVNGQRIVEVPELTLESGITINNFPIAYKSWGSLNEKGDNCLVICHALTGSSDVADWWGPLLGNDQAFDPSRFFVICLNSMGSPYGSFSPLSINEDTGEPYGPEFPLCTVRDDVRAHRIVLDSLGVSSVACVIGGSMGGMLALEWATIYKKDYVRNLVALATSARHSAWCISWSEAQRQCIYSDPKYDDGYYSLNDPPIAGLSAARMSALLTYR
;
A
#
# COMPACT_ATOMS: atom_id res chain seq x y z
N MET A 1 17.50 -0.90 30.18
CA MET A 1 17.88 0.42 29.63
C MET A 1 17.17 0.57 28.30
N SER A 2 16.08 1.31 28.25
CA SER A 2 15.34 1.60 27.03
C SER A 2 16.15 2.62 26.24
N ALA A 3 16.73 2.20 25.12
CA ALA A 3 17.28 3.15 24.16
C ALA A 3 16.10 3.94 23.59
N THR A 4 16.04 5.21 23.91
CA THR A 4 15.19 6.18 23.21
C THR A 4 15.58 6.14 21.74
N ARG A 5 14.76 5.46 20.91
CA ARG A 5 14.87 5.60 19.46
C ARG A 5 14.53 7.05 19.13
N GLU A 6 15.55 7.84 18.76
CA GLU A 6 15.29 9.10 18.08
C GLU A 6 14.48 8.78 16.82
N SER A 7 13.23 9.21 16.80
CA SER A 7 12.37 9.14 15.61
C SER A 7 12.99 10.07 14.58
N LYS A 8 13.69 9.53 13.59
CA LYS A 8 14.13 10.31 12.43
C LYS A 8 12.89 10.63 11.61
N THR A 9 12.47 11.87 11.62
CA THR A 9 11.40 12.36 10.75
C THR A 9 11.79 12.12 9.29
N LEU A 10 10.94 11.41 8.53
CA LEU A 10 11.13 11.23 7.09
C LEU A 10 10.87 12.54 6.36
N LYS A 11 11.56 12.73 5.25
CA LYS A 11 11.35 13.89 4.36
C LYS A 11 9.97 13.75 3.71
N GLU A 12 9.14 14.78 3.82
CA GLU A 12 7.89 14.87 3.09
C GLU A 12 8.16 15.31 1.66
N LEU A 13 7.57 14.64 0.70
CA LEU A 13 7.70 14.94 -0.71
C LEU A 13 6.56 15.85 -1.17
N ASP A 14 6.90 16.77 -2.08
CA ASP A 14 5.92 17.66 -2.70
C ASP A 14 5.05 16.86 -3.69
N ILE A 15 3.74 16.85 -3.46
CA ILE A 15 2.80 16.15 -4.32
C ILE A 15 2.77 16.72 -5.74
N ASP A 16 3.00 18.03 -5.91
CA ASP A 16 3.02 18.66 -7.22
C ASP A 16 4.22 18.19 -8.06
N GLU A 17 5.35 17.86 -7.42
CA GLU A 17 6.49 17.25 -8.10
C GLU A 17 6.21 15.79 -8.47
N ILE A 18 5.60 15.02 -7.55
CA ILE A 18 5.21 13.63 -7.82
C ILE A 18 4.22 13.53 -8.99
N VAL A 19 3.24 14.43 -9.06
CA VAL A 19 2.21 14.44 -10.11
C VAL A 19 2.78 14.68 -11.50
N LYS A 20 3.95 15.32 -11.64
CA LYS A 20 4.60 15.51 -12.95
C LYS A 20 4.97 14.18 -13.62
N VAL A 21 5.35 13.17 -12.84
CA VAL A 21 5.73 11.84 -13.33
C VAL A 21 4.64 10.79 -13.09
N ASN A 22 3.85 10.96 -12.03
CA ASN A 22 2.76 10.06 -11.66
C ASN A 22 1.44 10.80 -11.51
N PRO A 23 0.65 10.93 -12.59
CA PRO A 23 -0.60 11.70 -12.57
C PRO A 23 -1.69 11.10 -11.68
N PHE A 24 -1.57 9.82 -11.29
CA PHE A 24 -2.56 9.15 -10.45
C PHE A 24 -2.44 9.55 -8.97
N ALA A 25 -1.30 10.06 -8.54
CA ALA A 25 -1.11 10.50 -7.15
C ALA A 25 -2.10 11.61 -6.74
N LYS A 26 -2.52 12.46 -7.69
CA LYS A 26 -3.52 13.53 -7.45
C LYS A 26 -4.95 13.02 -7.23
N LEU A 27 -5.23 11.75 -7.54
CA LEU A 27 -6.57 11.18 -7.37
C LEU A 27 -6.92 10.97 -5.89
N VAL A 28 -5.91 10.97 -5.01
CA VAL A 28 -6.10 10.82 -3.56
C VAL A 28 -5.85 12.15 -2.87
N ASN A 29 -6.92 12.89 -2.63
CA ASN A 29 -6.84 14.21 -2.01
C ASN A 29 -6.41 14.12 -0.53
N GLY A 30 -5.50 15.03 -0.12
CA GLY A 30 -5.09 15.17 1.27
C GLY A 30 -4.24 14.02 1.80
N GLN A 31 -3.68 13.18 0.94
CA GLN A 31 -2.64 12.25 1.33
C GLN A 31 -1.29 12.97 1.53
N ARG A 32 -0.43 12.35 2.32
CA ARG A 32 0.97 12.75 2.48
C ARG A 32 1.85 11.71 1.83
N ILE A 33 2.97 12.13 1.27
CA ILE A 33 3.96 11.26 0.65
C ILE A 33 5.29 11.51 1.34
N VAL A 34 5.93 10.46 1.82
CA VAL A 34 7.23 10.55 2.49
C VAL A 34 8.26 9.70 1.77
N GLU A 35 9.51 10.14 1.83
CA GLU A 35 10.66 9.46 1.27
C GLU A 35 11.22 8.47 2.30
N VAL A 36 11.19 7.18 1.96
CA VAL A 36 11.85 6.13 2.74
C VAL A 36 13.29 6.01 2.23
N PRO A 37 14.30 6.13 3.10
CA PRO A 37 15.68 6.21 2.66
C PRO A 37 16.19 4.95 1.97
N GLU A 38 15.87 3.78 2.51
CA GLU A 38 16.40 2.50 2.01
C GLU A 38 15.53 1.32 2.46
N LEU A 39 15.38 0.34 1.59
CA LEU A 39 14.83 -0.97 1.92
C LEU A 39 15.43 -2.05 1.02
N THR A 40 15.97 -3.11 1.61
CA THR A 40 16.32 -4.33 0.87
C THR A 40 15.09 -5.22 0.78
N LEU A 41 14.61 -5.48 -0.43
CA LEU A 41 13.45 -6.32 -0.73
C LEU A 41 13.76 -7.81 -0.49
N GLU A 42 12.73 -8.64 -0.37
CA GLU A 42 12.89 -10.11 -0.30
C GLU A 42 13.58 -10.69 -1.57
N SER A 43 13.50 -10.00 -2.71
CA SER A 43 14.23 -10.33 -3.93
C SER A 43 15.75 -10.13 -3.82
N GLY A 44 16.24 -9.46 -2.78
CA GLY A 44 17.64 -9.08 -2.59
C GLY A 44 18.00 -7.73 -3.22
N ILE A 45 17.11 -7.10 -3.95
CA ILE A 45 17.32 -5.77 -4.53
C ILE A 45 17.15 -4.72 -3.43
N THR A 46 18.06 -3.76 -3.35
CA THR A 46 17.93 -2.60 -2.46
C THR A 46 17.39 -1.42 -3.25
N ILE A 47 16.30 -0.84 -2.76
CA ILE A 47 15.70 0.38 -3.27
C ILE A 47 16.00 1.53 -2.32
N ASN A 48 16.28 2.71 -2.88
CA ASN A 48 16.68 3.90 -2.14
C ASN A 48 15.72 5.06 -2.42
N ASN A 49 15.58 5.97 -1.45
CA ASN A 49 14.87 7.24 -1.60
C ASN A 49 13.49 7.11 -2.27
N PHE A 50 12.73 6.10 -1.88
CA PHE A 50 11.48 5.79 -2.54
C PHE A 50 10.25 6.34 -1.80
N PRO A 51 9.19 6.73 -2.53
CA PRO A 51 8.00 7.31 -1.93
C PRO A 51 7.09 6.26 -1.30
N ILE A 52 6.51 6.60 -0.14
CA ILE A 52 5.35 5.91 0.44
C ILE A 52 4.27 6.96 0.73
N ALA A 53 3.11 6.78 0.11
CA ALA A 53 1.94 7.62 0.34
C ALA A 53 1.10 7.06 1.50
N TYR A 54 0.50 7.95 2.28
CA TYR A 54 -0.43 7.57 3.34
C TYR A 54 -1.45 8.68 3.60
N LYS A 55 -2.56 8.29 4.22
CA LYS A 55 -3.55 9.23 4.73
C LYS A 55 -3.90 8.86 6.16
N SER A 56 -4.14 9.84 7.01
CA SER A 56 -4.41 9.61 8.43
C SER A 56 -5.50 10.51 8.96
N TRP A 57 -6.17 10.06 10.02
CA TRP A 57 -7.24 10.75 10.72
C TRP A 57 -7.03 10.62 12.22
N GLY A 58 -7.42 11.64 12.97
CA GLY A 58 -7.21 11.69 14.42
C GLY A 58 -5.77 12.05 14.79
N SER A 59 -5.39 11.74 16.03
CA SER A 59 -4.08 12.09 16.57
C SER A 59 -3.47 10.93 17.35
N LEU A 60 -2.16 10.80 17.21
CA LEU A 60 -1.39 9.85 18.01
C LEU A 60 -1.34 10.34 19.46
N ASN A 61 -1.60 9.45 20.42
CA ASN A 61 -1.49 9.79 21.84
C ASN A 61 -0.02 9.89 22.29
N GLU A 62 0.22 10.43 23.49
CA GLU A 62 1.56 10.59 24.05
C GLU A 62 2.36 9.29 24.18
N LYS A 63 1.68 8.15 24.34
CA LYS A 63 2.32 6.84 24.39
C LYS A 63 2.65 6.26 23.02
N GLY A 64 2.12 6.85 21.96
CA GLY A 64 2.28 6.34 20.59
C GLY A 64 1.60 4.97 20.36
N ASP A 65 0.56 4.62 21.12
CA ASP A 65 0.04 3.26 21.18
C ASP A 65 -1.45 3.12 20.78
N ASN A 66 -2.08 4.19 20.30
CA ASN A 66 -3.47 4.19 19.81
C ASN A 66 -3.57 4.13 18.27
N CYS A 67 -2.53 3.66 17.58
CA CYS A 67 -2.55 3.57 16.13
C CYS A 67 -3.45 2.44 15.64
N LEU A 68 -4.35 2.74 14.70
CA LEU A 68 -5.17 1.80 13.95
C LEU A 68 -4.70 1.79 12.49
N VAL A 69 -4.04 0.72 12.06
CA VAL A 69 -3.56 0.56 10.69
C VAL A 69 -4.62 -0.11 9.85
N ILE A 70 -5.05 0.55 8.78
CA ILE A 70 -5.95 0.00 7.78
C ILE A 70 -5.16 -0.36 6.54
N CYS A 71 -5.29 -1.60 6.07
CA CYS A 71 -4.63 -2.10 4.88
C CYS A 71 -5.64 -2.20 3.74
N HIS A 72 -5.42 -1.47 2.65
CA HIS A 72 -6.32 -1.44 1.50
C HIS A 72 -6.22 -2.71 0.64
N ALA A 73 -7.27 -3.00 -0.13
CA ALA A 73 -7.31 -4.11 -1.08
C ALA A 73 -6.55 -3.76 -2.39
N LEU A 74 -6.43 -4.72 -3.32
CA LEU A 74 -5.60 -4.65 -4.53
C LEU A 74 -5.76 -3.34 -5.32
N THR A 75 -6.97 -2.85 -5.51
CA THR A 75 -7.26 -1.63 -6.27
C THR A 75 -7.55 -0.41 -5.40
N GLY A 76 -7.34 -0.53 -4.09
CA GLY A 76 -7.57 0.54 -3.13
C GLY A 76 -6.46 1.59 -3.11
N SER A 77 -6.71 2.64 -2.37
CA SER A 77 -5.76 3.72 -2.09
C SER A 77 -5.65 3.96 -0.58
N SER A 78 -4.82 4.91 -0.18
CA SER A 78 -4.72 5.34 1.22
C SER A 78 -5.98 6.04 1.76
N ASP A 79 -6.94 6.40 0.90
CA ASP A 79 -8.16 7.11 1.32
C ASP A 79 -9.27 6.17 1.80
N VAL A 80 -9.20 5.77 3.06
CA VAL A 80 -10.23 4.94 3.70
C VAL A 80 -11.62 5.57 3.62
N ALA A 81 -11.72 6.89 3.61
CA ALA A 81 -13.00 7.60 3.52
C ALA A 81 -13.71 7.37 2.18
N ASP A 82 -12.95 7.09 1.11
CA ASP A 82 -13.49 6.82 -0.22
C ASP A 82 -14.16 5.43 -0.30
N TRP A 83 -13.55 4.41 0.31
CA TRP A 83 -13.99 3.01 0.13
C TRP A 83 -14.56 2.35 1.40
N TRP A 84 -14.32 2.89 2.61
CA TRP A 84 -14.92 2.47 3.88
C TRP A 84 -15.45 3.67 4.69
N GLY A 85 -15.86 4.74 4.02
CA GLY A 85 -16.35 5.98 4.63
C GLY A 85 -17.38 5.79 5.75
N PRO A 86 -18.40 4.92 5.61
CA PRO A 86 -19.37 4.68 6.67
C PRO A 86 -18.79 4.11 7.98
N LEU A 87 -17.58 3.57 7.96
CA LEU A 87 -16.89 3.03 9.14
C LEU A 87 -15.95 4.05 9.79
N LEU A 88 -15.69 5.19 9.13
CA LEU A 88 -14.76 6.22 9.58
C LEU A 88 -15.53 7.42 10.14
N GLY A 89 -15.33 7.74 11.39
CA GLY A 89 -15.97 8.87 12.06
C GLY A 89 -16.13 8.64 13.55
N ASN A 90 -16.59 9.68 14.27
CA ASN A 90 -16.84 9.59 15.70
C ASN A 90 -17.91 8.52 15.99
N ASP A 91 -17.65 7.70 16.98
CA ASP A 91 -18.49 6.55 17.39
C ASP A 91 -18.65 5.47 16.29
N GLN A 92 -17.85 5.52 15.22
CA GLN A 92 -17.78 4.47 14.22
C GLN A 92 -16.63 3.48 14.53
N ALA A 93 -16.50 2.43 13.71
CA ALA A 93 -15.46 1.41 13.88
C ALA A 93 -14.03 2.00 13.84
N PHE A 94 -13.81 3.01 13.00
CA PHE A 94 -12.56 3.74 12.87
C PHE A 94 -12.75 5.16 13.42
N ASP A 95 -12.79 5.26 14.75
CA ASP A 95 -13.08 6.49 15.44
C ASP A 95 -11.81 7.36 15.62
N PRO A 96 -11.68 8.48 14.88
CA PRO A 96 -10.50 9.34 14.96
C PRO A 96 -10.43 10.18 16.25
N SER A 97 -11.51 10.21 17.05
CA SER A 97 -11.46 10.83 18.38
C SER A 97 -10.70 9.95 19.40
N ARG A 98 -10.57 8.66 19.14
CA ARG A 98 -9.94 7.66 20.01
C ARG A 98 -8.64 7.10 19.43
N PHE A 99 -8.55 6.97 18.12
CA PHE A 99 -7.46 6.33 17.42
C PHE A 99 -6.76 7.30 16.46
N PHE A 100 -5.46 7.11 16.32
CA PHE A 100 -4.73 7.60 15.15
C PHE A 100 -4.94 6.56 14.04
N VAL A 101 -5.93 6.81 13.19
CA VAL A 101 -6.26 5.95 12.06
C VAL A 101 -5.33 6.26 10.90
N ILE A 102 -4.68 5.27 10.32
CA ILE A 102 -3.76 5.45 9.19
C ILE A 102 -3.92 4.34 8.15
N CYS A 103 -3.91 4.72 6.89
CA CYS A 103 -3.81 3.80 5.76
C CYS A 103 -2.61 4.19 4.90
N LEU A 104 -1.69 3.24 4.72
CA LEU A 104 -0.52 3.42 3.87
C LEU A 104 -0.77 2.73 2.53
N ASN A 105 -0.35 3.36 1.45
CA ASN A 105 -0.53 2.84 0.10
C ASN A 105 0.59 1.85 -0.23
N SER A 106 0.23 0.67 -0.72
CA SER A 106 1.17 -0.41 -1.04
C SER A 106 2.07 -0.05 -2.21
N MET A 107 3.29 -0.59 -2.22
CA MET A 107 4.21 -0.51 -3.36
C MET A 107 3.62 -1.24 -4.56
N GLY A 108 3.88 -0.74 -5.77
CA GLY A 108 3.25 -1.19 -7.00
C GLY A 108 1.91 -0.50 -7.30
N SER A 109 1.26 0.12 -6.31
CA SER A 109 0.05 0.91 -6.50
C SER A 109 0.39 2.31 -7.03
N PRO A 110 -0.36 2.82 -8.04
CA PRO A 110 -0.02 4.09 -8.70
C PRO A 110 -0.37 5.33 -7.88
N TYR A 111 -0.99 5.19 -6.71
CA TYR A 111 -1.55 6.33 -5.96
C TYR A 111 -0.53 7.07 -5.07
N GLY A 112 0.74 7.09 -5.46
CA GLY A 112 1.77 7.93 -4.84
C GLY A 112 2.88 7.18 -4.10
N SER A 113 2.74 5.87 -3.83
CA SER A 113 3.84 5.03 -3.35
C SER A 113 4.75 4.59 -4.50
N PHE A 114 5.88 4.01 -4.15
CA PHE A 114 6.83 3.40 -5.08
C PHE A 114 6.11 2.44 -6.03
N SER A 115 6.23 2.69 -7.34
CA SER A 115 5.44 1.99 -8.36
C SER A 115 6.20 1.97 -9.70
N PRO A 116 5.72 1.25 -10.71
CA PRO A 116 6.29 1.32 -12.07
C PRO A 116 6.41 2.74 -12.65
N LEU A 117 5.67 3.70 -12.11
CA LEU A 117 5.77 5.11 -12.52
C LEU A 117 6.86 5.90 -11.78
N SER A 118 7.49 5.31 -10.76
CA SER A 118 8.62 5.92 -10.07
C SER A 118 9.83 5.97 -10.99
N ILE A 119 10.62 7.05 -10.87
CA ILE A 119 11.84 7.20 -11.67
C ILE A 119 12.92 6.28 -11.13
N ASN A 120 13.52 5.52 -12.02
CA ASN A 120 14.74 4.76 -11.75
C ASN A 120 15.94 5.72 -11.79
N GLU A 121 16.64 5.87 -10.67
CA GLU A 121 17.77 6.79 -10.55
C GLU A 121 18.93 6.44 -11.50
N ASP A 122 19.09 5.17 -11.86
CA ASP A 122 20.16 4.71 -12.76
C ASP A 122 19.92 5.10 -14.22
N THR A 123 18.66 5.21 -14.65
CA THR A 123 18.28 5.49 -16.03
C THR A 123 17.71 6.88 -16.24
N GLY A 124 17.15 7.49 -15.20
CA GLY A 124 16.39 8.73 -15.27
C GLY A 124 14.97 8.59 -15.86
N GLU A 125 14.54 7.36 -16.14
CA GLU A 125 13.23 7.04 -16.73
C GLU A 125 12.35 6.26 -15.73
N PRO A 126 11.03 6.20 -15.92
CA PRO A 126 10.16 5.34 -15.11
C PRO A 126 10.59 3.88 -15.15
N TYR A 127 10.45 3.17 -14.03
CA TYR A 127 10.75 1.74 -13.98
C TYR A 127 9.95 0.93 -15.01
N GLY A 128 8.69 1.28 -15.26
CA GLY A 128 7.83 0.52 -16.16
C GLY A 128 7.83 -0.98 -15.83
N PRO A 129 8.01 -1.87 -16.82
CA PRO A 129 8.05 -3.31 -16.60
C PRO A 129 9.29 -3.80 -15.84
N GLU A 130 10.35 -2.99 -15.74
CA GLU A 130 11.56 -3.28 -14.97
C GLU A 130 11.38 -3.04 -13.45
N PHE A 131 10.17 -2.71 -13.00
CA PHE A 131 9.87 -2.47 -11.60
C PHE A 131 10.23 -3.70 -10.75
N PRO A 132 11.00 -3.53 -9.65
CA PRO A 132 11.45 -4.65 -8.84
C PRO A 132 10.28 -5.37 -8.18
N LEU A 133 10.38 -6.70 -8.07
CA LEU A 133 9.37 -7.51 -7.42
C LEU A 133 9.29 -7.18 -5.93
N CYS A 134 8.19 -6.54 -5.54
CA CYS A 134 7.85 -6.25 -4.16
C CYS A 134 6.86 -7.30 -3.62
N THR A 135 7.07 -7.74 -2.40
CA THR A 135 6.19 -8.67 -1.71
C THR A 135 5.32 -7.96 -0.67
N VAL A 136 4.27 -8.64 -0.18
CA VAL A 136 3.45 -8.17 0.95
C VAL A 136 4.32 -7.89 2.19
N ARG A 137 5.36 -8.68 2.39
CA ARG A 137 6.32 -8.49 3.49
C ARG A 137 7.14 -7.22 3.32
N ASP A 138 7.56 -6.92 2.11
CA ASP A 138 8.30 -5.68 1.80
C ASP A 138 7.42 -4.45 2.07
N ASP A 139 6.14 -4.49 1.67
CA ASP A 139 5.16 -3.44 2.00
C ASP A 139 5.08 -3.20 3.51
N VAL A 140 4.88 -4.27 4.28
CA VAL A 140 4.77 -4.18 5.74
C VAL A 140 6.04 -3.61 6.37
N ARG A 141 7.21 -3.94 5.84
CA ARG A 141 8.51 -3.41 6.30
C ARG A 141 8.66 -1.92 5.95
N ALA A 142 8.29 -1.52 4.74
CA ALA A 142 8.28 -0.11 4.32
C ALA A 142 7.29 0.72 5.17
N HIS A 143 6.08 0.21 5.35
CA HIS A 143 5.05 0.85 6.18
C HIS A 143 5.50 1.00 7.63
N ARG A 144 6.23 0.01 8.17
CA ARG A 144 6.78 0.09 9.53
C ARG A 144 7.76 1.26 9.67
N ILE A 145 8.62 1.50 8.69
CA ILE A 145 9.56 2.64 8.70
C ILE A 145 8.78 3.96 8.80
N VAL A 146 7.69 4.09 8.05
CA VAL A 146 6.83 5.28 8.11
C VAL A 146 6.18 5.42 9.49
N LEU A 147 5.62 4.35 10.07
CA LEU A 147 5.01 4.39 11.40
C LEU A 147 6.03 4.76 12.48
N ASP A 148 7.24 4.22 12.42
CA ASP A 148 8.33 4.55 13.36
C ASP A 148 8.70 6.05 13.26
N SER A 149 8.71 6.63 12.05
CA SER A 149 8.98 8.06 11.85
C SER A 149 7.88 8.98 12.40
N LEU A 150 6.65 8.48 12.45
CA LEU A 150 5.50 9.18 13.03
C LEU A 150 5.41 9.03 14.56
N GLY A 151 6.29 8.24 15.18
CA GLY A 151 6.33 8.03 16.62
C GLY A 151 5.40 6.91 17.12
N VAL A 152 4.91 6.04 16.24
CA VAL A 152 4.07 4.91 16.64
C VAL A 152 4.90 3.88 17.39
N SER A 153 4.63 3.69 18.66
CA SER A 153 5.33 2.73 19.53
C SER A 153 4.73 1.32 19.45
N SER A 154 3.43 1.23 19.22
CA SER A 154 2.71 -0.02 18.96
C SER A 154 1.39 0.24 18.26
N VAL A 155 0.90 -0.77 17.54
CA VAL A 155 -0.36 -0.72 16.80
C VAL A 155 -1.47 -1.36 17.62
N ALA A 156 -2.52 -0.58 17.92
CA ALA A 156 -3.67 -1.05 18.67
C ALA A 156 -4.43 -2.14 17.88
N CYS A 157 -4.57 -1.94 16.58
CA CYS A 157 -5.18 -2.92 15.69
C CYS A 157 -4.68 -2.73 14.25
N VAL A 158 -4.45 -3.84 13.55
CA VAL A 158 -4.30 -3.87 12.09
C VAL A 158 -5.54 -4.53 11.50
N ILE A 159 -6.14 -3.89 10.51
CA ILE A 159 -7.34 -4.41 9.83
C ILE A 159 -7.18 -4.32 8.32
N GLY A 160 -7.58 -5.37 7.62
CA GLY A 160 -7.58 -5.38 6.16
C GLY A 160 -8.46 -6.46 5.57
N GLY A 161 -8.95 -6.20 4.36
CA GLY A 161 -9.72 -7.14 3.56
C GLY A 161 -8.99 -7.56 2.29
N SER A 162 -9.20 -8.82 1.84
CA SER A 162 -8.58 -9.36 0.62
C SER A 162 -7.04 -9.25 0.68
N MET A 163 -6.39 -8.59 -0.27
CA MET A 163 -4.95 -8.28 -0.21
C MET A 163 -4.58 -7.52 1.06
N GLY A 164 -5.40 -6.56 1.50
CA GLY A 164 -5.17 -5.86 2.77
C GLY A 164 -5.20 -6.79 3.98
N GLY A 165 -5.98 -7.88 3.93
CA GLY A 165 -5.95 -8.93 4.94
C GLY A 165 -4.66 -9.74 4.93
N MET A 166 -4.01 -9.90 3.77
CA MET A 166 -2.69 -10.52 3.66
C MET A 166 -1.62 -9.65 4.32
N LEU A 167 -1.68 -8.32 4.09
CA LEU A 167 -0.82 -7.37 4.80
C LEU A 167 -1.05 -7.47 6.31
N ALA A 168 -2.31 -7.48 6.75
CA ALA A 168 -2.65 -7.56 8.17
C ALA A 168 -2.09 -8.83 8.83
N LEU A 169 -2.19 -9.98 8.17
CA LEU A 169 -1.58 -11.24 8.63
C LEU A 169 -0.06 -11.13 8.71
N GLU A 170 0.57 -10.52 7.72
CA GLU A 170 2.03 -10.35 7.69
C GLU A 170 2.52 -9.40 8.79
N TRP A 171 1.79 -8.32 9.08
CA TRP A 171 2.05 -7.45 10.24
C TRP A 171 2.14 -8.24 11.55
N ALA A 172 1.16 -9.13 11.79
CA ALA A 172 1.14 -9.94 12.99
C ALA A 172 2.25 -11.01 13.02
N THR A 173 2.62 -11.52 11.84
CA THR A 173 3.68 -12.54 11.71
C THR A 173 5.06 -11.97 11.98
N ILE A 174 5.38 -10.79 11.43
CA ILE A 174 6.69 -10.15 11.57
C ILE A 174 6.85 -9.55 12.97
N TYR A 175 5.89 -8.73 13.40
CA TYR A 175 6.06 -7.89 14.60
C TYR A 175 5.39 -8.45 15.84
N LYS A 176 4.60 -9.49 15.72
CA LYS A 176 4.01 -10.25 16.82
C LYS A 176 3.25 -9.34 17.82
N LYS A 177 2.91 -9.90 18.97
CA LYS A 177 2.13 -9.25 20.02
C LYS A 177 2.83 -8.04 20.66
N ASP A 178 4.16 -7.99 20.58
CA ASP A 178 4.93 -6.89 21.19
C ASP A 178 4.67 -5.55 20.48
N TYR A 179 4.28 -5.59 19.20
CA TYR A 179 3.97 -4.40 18.43
C TYR A 179 2.53 -4.35 17.92
N VAL A 180 1.97 -5.45 17.43
CA VAL A 180 0.60 -5.56 16.92
C VAL A 180 -0.28 -6.22 17.99
N ARG A 181 -1.17 -5.44 18.63
CA ARG A 181 -2.00 -5.92 19.74
C ARG A 181 -3.22 -6.73 19.27
N ASN A 182 -3.86 -6.28 18.19
CA ASN A 182 -5.04 -6.92 17.64
C ASN A 182 -4.94 -6.99 16.12
N LEU A 183 -5.58 -8.01 15.55
CA LEU A 183 -5.62 -8.27 14.12
C LEU A 183 -7.06 -8.55 13.70
N VAL A 184 -7.50 -7.90 12.62
CA VAL A 184 -8.76 -8.20 11.94
C VAL A 184 -8.48 -8.48 10.46
N ALA A 185 -8.63 -9.73 10.05
CA ALA A 185 -8.44 -10.18 8.67
C ALA A 185 -9.79 -10.59 8.07
N LEU A 186 -10.20 -9.92 7.00
CA LEU A 186 -11.52 -10.07 6.38
C LEU A 186 -11.38 -10.65 4.97
N ALA A 187 -12.18 -11.67 4.64
CA ALA A 187 -12.27 -12.23 3.29
C ALA A 187 -10.88 -12.44 2.62
N THR A 188 -9.97 -13.08 3.34
CA THR A 188 -8.56 -13.24 2.96
C THR A 188 -8.04 -14.63 3.25
N SER A 189 -6.80 -14.91 2.87
CA SER A 189 -6.11 -16.15 3.18
C SER A 189 -4.61 -15.94 3.31
N ALA A 190 -3.95 -16.74 4.14
CA ALA A 190 -2.50 -16.77 4.25
C ALA A 190 -1.82 -17.49 3.08
N ARG A 191 -2.59 -18.27 2.32
CA ARG A 191 -2.11 -19.02 1.16
C ARG A 191 -3.21 -19.14 0.11
N HIS A 192 -2.90 -18.75 -1.12
CA HIS A 192 -3.84 -18.89 -2.24
C HIS A 192 -4.10 -20.37 -2.55
N SER A 193 -5.38 -20.71 -2.74
CA SER A 193 -5.76 -21.99 -3.32
C SER A 193 -5.46 -22.03 -4.82
N ALA A 194 -5.43 -23.23 -5.40
CA ALA A 194 -5.28 -23.38 -6.86
C ALA A 194 -6.35 -22.59 -7.64
N TRP A 195 -7.59 -22.56 -7.13
CA TRP A 195 -8.67 -21.74 -7.66
C TRP A 195 -8.30 -20.24 -7.72
N CYS A 196 -7.83 -19.70 -6.62
CA CYS A 196 -7.44 -18.29 -6.55
C CYS A 196 -6.26 -17.98 -7.48
N ILE A 197 -5.25 -18.86 -7.53
CA ILE A 197 -4.10 -18.75 -8.43
C ILE A 197 -4.57 -18.73 -9.89
N SER A 198 -5.45 -19.65 -10.27
CA SER A 198 -5.97 -19.76 -11.65
C SER A 198 -6.72 -18.51 -12.08
N TRP A 199 -7.60 -17.97 -11.23
CA TRP A 199 -8.34 -16.76 -11.55
C TRP A 199 -7.45 -15.51 -11.59
N SER A 200 -6.46 -15.42 -10.71
CA SER A 200 -5.49 -14.33 -10.73
C SER A 200 -4.66 -14.37 -12.02
N GLU A 201 -4.26 -15.56 -12.46
CA GLU A 201 -3.55 -15.73 -13.74
C GLU A 201 -4.45 -15.39 -14.93
N ALA A 202 -5.71 -15.82 -14.92
CA ALA A 202 -6.66 -15.47 -15.98
C ALA A 202 -6.81 -13.95 -16.14
N GLN A 203 -6.85 -13.21 -15.03
CA GLN A 203 -6.90 -11.73 -15.06
C GLN A 203 -5.64 -11.14 -15.69
N ARG A 204 -4.44 -11.62 -15.32
CA ARG A 204 -3.19 -11.16 -15.93
C ARG A 204 -3.15 -11.46 -17.43
N GLN A 205 -3.56 -12.68 -17.83
CA GLN A 205 -3.60 -13.08 -19.24
C GLN A 205 -4.58 -12.25 -20.07
N CYS A 206 -5.70 -11.80 -19.49
CA CYS A 206 -6.59 -10.84 -20.16
C CYS A 206 -5.86 -9.53 -20.50
N ILE A 207 -5.00 -9.04 -19.60
CA ILE A 207 -4.24 -7.81 -19.83
C ILE A 207 -3.11 -8.06 -20.85
N TYR A 208 -2.35 -9.14 -20.67
CA TYR A 208 -1.21 -9.47 -21.55
C TYR A 208 -1.63 -9.76 -23.00
N SER A 209 -2.85 -10.27 -23.21
CA SER A 209 -3.39 -10.53 -24.55
C SER A 209 -3.92 -9.30 -25.28
N ASP A 210 -4.01 -8.16 -24.60
CA ASP A 210 -4.38 -6.89 -25.26
C ASP A 210 -3.18 -6.39 -26.09
N PRO A 211 -3.34 -6.18 -27.42
CA PRO A 211 -2.24 -5.70 -28.28
C PRO A 211 -1.64 -4.37 -27.81
N LYS A 212 -2.37 -3.57 -27.04
CA LYS A 212 -1.88 -2.29 -26.48
C LYS A 212 -1.05 -2.46 -25.23
N TYR A 213 -0.95 -3.67 -24.68
CA TYR A 213 -0.13 -3.91 -23.48
C TYR A 213 1.37 -3.75 -23.77
N ASP A 214 1.83 -4.12 -24.96
CA ASP A 214 3.19 -3.94 -25.46
C ASP A 214 4.27 -4.32 -24.44
N ASP A 215 4.15 -5.54 -23.90
CA ASP A 215 5.03 -6.08 -22.84
C ASP A 215 5.21 -5.17 -21.61
N GLY A 216 4.22 -4.29 -21.37
CA GLY A 216 4.21 -3.33 -20.26
C GLY A 216 4.76 -1.93 -20.63
N TYR A 217 5.21 -1.71 -21.85
CA TYR A 217 5.72 -0.41 -22.34
C TYR A 217 4.65 0.50 -22.95
N TYR A 218 3.38 0.21 -22.67
CA TYR A 218 2.27 1.01 -23.18
C TYR A 218 2.30 2.47 -22.70
N SER A 219 1.76 3.34 -23.55
CA SER A 219 1.56 4.75 -23.17
C SER A 219 0.41 4.90 -22.16
N LEU A 220 0.58 5.75 -21.15
CA LEU A 220 -0.52 6.12 -20.23
C LEU A 220 -1.69 6.82 -20.94
N ASN A 221 -1.46 7.41 -22.13
CA ASN A 221 -2.49 8.02 -22.96
C ASN A 221 -3.22 7.00 -23.85
N ASP A 222 -2.69 5.79 -24.01
CA ASP A 222 -3.31 4.70 -24.78
C ASP A 222 -3.13 3.34 -24.08
N PRO A 223 -3.69 3.18 -22.87
CA PRO A 223 -3.50 1.97 -22.06
C PRO A 223 -4.29 0.78 -22.62
N PRO A 224 -3.99 -0.46 -22.21
CA PRO A 224 -4.68 -1.69 -22.64
C PRO A 224 -6.09 -1.80 -22.03
N ILE A 225 -7.02 -0.93 -22.43
CA ILE A 225 -8.36 -0.79 -21.84
C ILE A 225 -9.17 -2.07 -22.00
N ALA A 226 -9.10 -2.73 -23.16
CA ALA A 226 -9.86 -3.95 -23.41
C ALA A 226 -9.43 -5.09 -22.49
N GLY A 227 -8.11 -5.30 -22.36
CA GLY A 227 -7.53 -6.29 -21.45
C GLY A 227 -7.87 -6.00 -19.98
N LEU A 228 -7.75 -4.73 -19.55
CA LEU A 228 -8.12 -4.31 -18.19
C LEU A 228 -9.60 -4.53 -17.91
N SER A 229 -10.48 -4.25 -18.88
CA SER A 229 -11.92 -4.46 -18.75
C SER A 229 -12.27 -5.95 -18.65
N ALA A 230 -11.65 -6.79 -19.49
CA ALA A 230 -11.81 -8.24 -19.44
C ALA A 230 -11.32 -8.83 -18.11
N ALA A 231 -10.17 -8.35 -17.60
CA ALA A 231 -9.64 -8.76 -16.30
C ALA A 231 -10.61 -8.43 -15.16
N ARG A 232 -11.22 -7.25 -15.15
CA ARG A 232 -12.22 -6.87 -14.14
C ARG A 232 -13.48 -7.72 -14.23
N MET A 233 -13.99 -8.02 -15.44
CA MET A 233 -15.12 -8.92 -15.62
C MET A 233 -14.80 -10.33 -15.11
N SER A 234 -13.61 -10.86 -15.39
CA SER A 234 -13.15 -12.15 -14.86
C SER A 234 -13.10 -12.15 -13.33
N ALA A 235 -12.63 -11.04 -12.73
CA ALA A 235 -12.59 -10.90 -11.28
C ALA A 235 -13.99 -10.98 -10.65
N LEU A 236 -15.03 -10.39 -11.26
CA LEU A 236 -16.40 -10.43 -10.74
C LEU A 236 -16.94 -11.84 -10.60
N LEU A 237 -16.50 -12.79 -11.43
CA LEU A 237 -16.94 -14.20 -11.35
C LEU A 237 -16.43 -14.90 -10.09
N THR A 238 -15.46 -14.33 -9.40
CA THR A 238 -14.91 -14.89 -8.15
C THR A 238 -15.67 -14.44 -6.89
N TYR A 239 -16.53 -13.44 -6.99
CA TYR A 239 -17.39 -12.99 -5.89
C TYR A 239 -18.55 -13.98 -5.68
N ARG A 240 -18.87 -14.22 -4.42
CA ARG A 240 -19.97 -15.10 -4.00
C ARG A 240 -20.96 -14.32 -3.16
#